data_77d6cc3c3e95dc59c1ce3a0d564cc618
#
_entry.id   77d6cc3c3e95dc59c1ce3a0d564cc618
#
_cell.length_a   1.000
_cell.length_b   1.000
_cell.length_c   1.000
_cell.angle_alpha   90.00
_cell.angle_beta   90.00
_cell.angle_gamma   90.00
#
_symmetry.space_group_name_H-M   'P 1'
#
loop_
_entity.id
_entity.type
_entity.pdbx_description
1 polymer ?
#
loop_
_entity_poly.entity_id
_entity_poly.type
_entity_poly.pdbx_seq_one_letter_code
_entity_poly.pdbx_strand_id
1 'polypeptide(L)'
;MIYLDNAATTKYKPEEVYDAFNYFVREVGVSPGRGSYKLGIQASRMLYKARKTVALYFGLTEPNVIFTKNSTEAINMLFRGLLKQGDHVIISCYEHNAVLR
;
A
#
# COMPACT_ATOMS: atom_id res chain seq x y z
N MET A 1 1.46 24.16 -16.21
CA MET A 1 0.76 22.97 -16.76
C MET A 1 -0.34 22.55 -15.78
N ILE A 2 -1.56 22.38 -16.28
CA ILE A 2 -2.69 21.85 -15.47
C ILE A 2 -2.65 20.33 -15.55
N TYR A 3 -2.63 19.63 -14.41
CA TYR A 3 -2.64 18.17 -14.33
C TYR A 3 -3.95 17.70 -13.71
N LEU A 4 -4.77 16.99 -14.47
CA LEU A 4 -6.12 16.57 -14.08
C LEU A 4 -6.25 15.05 -13.85
N ASP A 5 -5.16 14.29 -13.91
CA ASP A 5 -5.15 12.83 -13.80
C ASP A 5 -4.62 12.32 -12.46
N ASN A 6 -4.89 13.06 -11.38
CA ASN A 6 -4.46 12.67 -10.02
C ASN A 6 -5.13 11.37 -9.52
N ALA A 7 -6.25 10.96 -10.11
CA ALA A 7 -6.89 9.70 -9.78
C ALA A 7 -6.03 8.48 -10.20
N ALA A 8 -5.33 8.58 -11.32
CA ALA A 8 -4.39 7.54 -11.76
C ALA A 8 -3.12 7.56 -10.92
N THR A 9 -2.52 8.73 -10.73
CA THR A 9 -1.38 8.95 -9.84
C THR A 9 -1.23 10.43 -9.49
N THR A 10 -0.84 10.73 -8.27
CA THR A 10 -0.60 12.09 -7.81
C THR A 10 0.72 12.60 -8.37
N LYS A 11 0.67 13.61 -9.24
CA LYS A 11 1.87 14.21 -9.83
C LYS A 11 2.68 15.00 -8.80
N TYR A 12 2.01 15.87 -8.07
CA TYR A 12 2.65 16.74 -7.07
C TYR A 12 2.49 16.11 -5.70
N LYS A 13 3.54 15.46 -5.22
CA LYS A 13 3.58 14.88 -3.88
C LYS A 13 4.12 15.90 -2.88
N PRO A 14 3.70 15.86 -1.60
CA PRO A 14 4.35 16.63 -0.54
C PRO A 14 5.85 16.34 -0.50
N GLU A 15 6.66 17.33 -0.11
CA GLU A 15 8.12 17.20 -0.09
C GLU A 15 8.59 16.09 0.85
N GLU A 16 7.86 15.88 1.94
CA GLU A 16 8.10 14.81 2.92
C GLU A 16 8.07 13.41 2.30
N VAL A 17 7.32 13.22 1.20
CA VAL A 17 7.28 11.93 0.47
C VAL A 17 8.60 11.70 -0.26
N TYR A 18 9.15 12.74 -0.90
CA TYR A 18 10.44 12.65 -1.58
C TYR A 18 11.57 12.45 -0.58
N ASP A 19 11.55 13.17 0.52
CA ASP A 19 12.54 13.06 1.60
C ASP A 19 12.55 11.67 2.21
N ALA A 20 11.39 11.14 2.55
CA ALA A 20 11.27 9.78 3.11
C ALA A 20 11.76 8.70 2.13
N PHE A 21 11.44 8.85 0.85
CA PHE A 21 11.90 7.93 -0.19
C PHE A 21 13.42 8.00 -0.35
N ASN A 22 13.97 9.21 -0.50
CA ASN A 22 15.41 9.43 -0.64
C ASN A 22 16.18 8.91 0.57
N TYR A 23 15.68 9.20 1.77
CA TYR A 23 16.28 8.70 3.01
C TYR A 23 16.32 7.17 3.04
N PHE A 24 15.18 6.52 2.74
CA PHE A 24 15.16 5.06 2.75
C PHE A 24 16.15 4.46 1.75
N VAL A 25 16.15 4.94 0.51
CA VAL A 25 17.00 4.38 -0.55
C VAL A 25 18.48 4.60 -0.28
N ARG A 26 18.87 5.76 0.24
CA ARG A 26 20.28 6.14 0.42
C ARG A 26 20.88 5.66 1.76
N GLU A 27 20.10 5.77 2.83
CA GLU A 27 20.61 5.57 4.20
C GLU A 27 20.24 4.21 4.79
N VAL A 28 19.13 3.61 4.34
CA VAL A 28 18.66 2.31 4.85
C VAL A 28 18.87 1.20 3.83
N GLY A 29 18.25 1.29 2.67
CA GLY A 29 18.48 0.49 1.45
C GLY A 29 18.42 -1.03 1.58
N VAL A 30 17.83 -1.58 2.65
CA VAL A 30 17.82 -3.02 2.94
C VAL A 30 16.41 -3.56 3.11
N SER A 31 16.26 -4.88 2.91
CA SER A 31 14.98 -5.56 3.08
C SER A 31 14.56 -5.62 4.55
N PRO A 32 13.35 -5.20 4.91
CA PRO A 32 12.82 -5.40 6.26
C PRO A 32 12.58 -6.88 6.55
N GLY A 33 12.76 -7.28 7.82
CA GLY A 33 12.46 -8.65 8.29
C GLY A 33 13.51 -9.71 7.97
N ARG A 34 14.60 -9.35 7.30
CA ARG A 34 15.70 -10.28 7.02
C ARG A 34 16.96 -9.89 7.80
N GLY A 35 17.12 -10.50 8.97
CA GLY A 35 18.32 -10.34 9.79
C GLY A 35 18.16 -9.36 10.95
N SER A 36 19.02 -9.54 11.95
CA SER A 36 19.03 -8.78 13.22
C SER A 36 20.05 -7.63 13.24
N TYR A 37 20.63 -7.29 12.08
CA TYR A 37 21.57 -6.17 12.00
C TYR A 37 20.83 -4.81 12.01
N LYS A 38 21.56 -3.78 12.42
CA LYS A 38 20.99 -2.44 12.71
C LYS A 38 20.08 -1.89 11.61
N LEU A 39 20.51 -1.93 10.34
CA LEU A 39 19.72 -1.41 9.23
C LEU A 39 18.47 -2.25 8.95
N GLY A 40 18.54 -3.59 9.10
CA GLY A 40 17.36 -4.47 8.95
C GLY A 40 16.30 -4.20 10.00
N ILE A 41 16.73 -3.94 11.26
CA ILE A 41 15.84 -3.54 12.35
C ILE A 41 15.22 -2.15 12.04
N GLN A 42 16.00 -1.22 11.52
CA GLN A 42 15.54 0.11 11.15
C GLN A 42 14.50 0.05 10.04
N ALA A 43 14.76 -0.72 8.97
CA ALA A 43 13.80 -0.93 7.88
C ALA A 43 12.49 -1.53 8.39
N SER A 44 12.56 -2.53 9.28
CA SER A 44 11.38 -3.17 9.88
C SER A 44 10.56 -2.18 10.73
N ARG A 45 11.24 -1.33 11.51
CA ARG A 45 10.57 -0.27 12.29
C ARG A 45 9.89 0.76 11.42
N MET A 46 10.49 1.15 10.29
CA MET A 46 9.88 2.09 9.34
C MET A 46 8.62 1.50 8.73
N LEU A 47 8.66 0.24 8.29
CA LEU A 47 7.50 -0.46 7.75
C LEU A 47 6.38 -0.61 8.80
N TYR A 48 6.73 -0.97 10.03
CA TYR A 48 5.78 -1.06 11.14
C TYR A 48 5.12 0.29 11.43
N LYS A 49 5.92 1.37 11.49
CA LYS A 49 5.40 2.73 11.71
C LYS A 49 4.42 3.15 10.59
N ALA A 50 4.74 2.86 9.33
CA ALA A 50 3.86 3.13 8.21
C ALA A 50 2.52 2.38 8.34
N ARG A 51 2.55 1.07 8.64
CA ARG A 51 1.33 0.28 8.90
C ARG A 51 0.51 0.87 10.04
N LYS A 52 1.14 1.19 11.15
CA LYS A 52 0.48 1.76 12.33
C LYS A 52 -0.20 3.10 11.98
N THR A 53 0.46 3.97 11.21
CA THR A 53 -0.11 5.25 10.78
C THR A 53 -1.37 5.04 9.95
N VAL A 54 -1.33 4.14 8.95
CA VAL A 54 -2.49 3.81 8.12
C VAL A 54 -3.61 3.17 8.95
N ALA A 55 -3.27 2.21 9.83
CA ALA A 55 -4.22 1.55 10.70
C ALA A 55 -4.98 2.55 11.59
N LEU A 56 -4.26 3.46 12.23
CA LEU A 56 -4.85 4.48 13.08
C LEU A 56 -5.80 5.41 12.31
N TYR A 57 -5.45 5.77 11.07
CA TYR A 57 -6.31 6.60 10.23
C TYR A 57 -7.67 5.93 9.95
N PHE A 58 -7.69 4.61 9.78
CA PHE A 58 -8.91 3.83 9.54
C PHE A 58 -9.53 3.22 10.80
N GLY A 59 -9.04 3.55 12.01
CA GLY A 59 -9.55 2.95 13.26
C GLY A 59 -9.25 1.45 13.40
N LEU A 60 -8.17 0.98 12.79
CA LEU A 60 -7.74 -0.42 12.77
C LEU A 60 -6.45 -0.61 13.59
N THR A 61 -6.02 -1.87 13.71
CA THR A 61 -4.70 -2.23 14.25
C THR A 61 -3.74 -2.58 13.12
N GLU A 62 -2.44 -2.44 13.34
CA GLU A 62 -1.41 -2.63 12.31
C GLU A 62 -1.40 -4.00 11.63
N PRO A 63 -1.76 -5.14 12.27
CA PRO A 63 -1.84 -6.43 11.58
C PRO A 63 -2.90 -6.48 10.46
N ASN A 64 -3.88 -5.58 10.51
CA ASN A 64 -4.96 -5.50 9.51
C ASN A 64 -4.59 -4.67 8.27
N VAL A 65 -3.36 -4.15 8.21
CA VAL A 65 -2.86 -3.37 7.07
C VAL A 65 -1.86 -4.19 6.28
N ILE A 66 -2.17 -4.42 5.02
CA ILE A 66 -1.29 -5.11 4.06
C ILE A 66 -0.96 -4.14 2.93
N PHE A 67 0.33 -3.95 2.65
CA PHE A 67 0.77 -3.18 1.49
C PHE A 67 0.83 -4.08 0.26
N THR A 68 0.25 -3.61 -0.84
CA THR A 68 0.28 -4.23 -2.16
C THR A 68 0.95 -3.30 -3.17
N LYS A 69 1.32 -3.80 -4.32
CA LYS A 69 1.95 -2.99 -5.38
C LYS A 69 0.99 -1.95 -5.97
N ASN A 70 -0.29 -2.29 -6.01
CA ASN A 70 -1.36 -1.46 -6.58
C ASN A 70 -2.74 -1.99 -6.15
N SER A 71 -3.77 -1.20 -6.46
CA SER A 71 -5.16 -1.57 -6.16
C SER A 71 -5.62 -2.84 -6.87
N THR A 72 -5.13 -3.12 -8.07
CA THR A 72 -5.46 -4.36 -8.81
C THR A 72 -5.04 -5.59 -8.02
N GLU A 73 -3.81 -5.61 -7.48
CA GLU A 73 -3.34 -6.71 -6.63
C GLU A 73 -4.18 -6.83 -5.36
N ALA A 74 -4.48 -5.70 -4.70
CA ALA A 74 -5.30 -5.70 -3.49
C ALA A 74 -6.70 -6.29 -3.73
N ILE A 75 -7.39 -5.85 -4.78
CA ILE A 75 -8.73 -6.34 -5.15
C ILE A 75 -8.69 -7.83 -5.47
N ASN A 76 -7.70 -8.28 -6.27
CA ASN A 76 -7.56 -9.70 -6.61
C ASN A 76 -7.28 -10.56 -5.37
N MET A 77 -6.47 -10.07 -4.43
CA MET A 77 -6.24 -10.78 -3.15
C MET A 77 -7.53 -10.91 -2.35
N LEU A 78 -8.34 -9.84 -2.27
CA LEU A 78 -9.63 -9.86 -1.57
C LEU A 78 -10.59 -10.84 -2.24
N PHE A 79 -10.77 -10.76 -3.55
CA PHE A 79 -11.70 -11.63 -4.27
C PHE A 79 -11.32 -13.10 -4.13
N ARG A 80 -10.05 -13.43 -4.35
CA ARG A 80 -9.58 -14.82 -4.24
C ARG A 80 -9.55 -15.35 -2.81
N GLY A 81 -9.40 -14.46 -1.82
CA GLY A 81 -9.36 -14.85 -0.41
C GLY A 81 -10.73 -14.97 0.26
N LEU A 82 -11.70 -14.19 -0.19
CA LEU A 82 -13.01 -14.09 0.46
C LEU A 82 -14.14 -14.78 -0.30
N LEU A 83 -14.11 -14.71 -1.66
CA LEU A 83 -15.20 -15.22 -2.48
C LEU A 83 -15.08 -16.71 -2.75
N LYS A 84 -16.24 -17.37 -2.77
CA LYS A 84 -16.41 -18.78 -3.11
C LYS A 84 -17.35 -18.92 -4.31
N GLN A 85 -17.30 -20.05 -4.95
CA GLN A 85 -18.25 -20.38 -6.02
C GLN A 85 -19.69 -20.27 -5.52
N GLY A 86 -20.51 -19.47 -6.20
CA GLY A 86 -21.91 -19.21 -5.83
C GLY A 86 -22.13 -17.92 -5.03
N ASP A 87 -21.07 -17.23 -4.60
CA ASP A 87 -21.21 -15.93 -3.95
C ASP A 87 -21.68 -14.86 -4.94
N HIS A 88 -22.48 -13.92 -4.45
CA HIS A 88 -22.92 -12.76 -5.22
C HIS A 88 -22.08 -11.54 -4.91
N VAL A 89 -21.55 -10.90 -5.95
CA VAL A 89 -20.79 -9.64 -5.87
C VAL A 89 -21.58 -8.55 -6.58
N ILE A 90 -21.89 -7.49 -5.87
CA ILE A 90 -22.54 -6.31 -6.43
C ILE A 90 -21.45 -5.30 -6.81
N ILE A 91 -21.44 -4.90 -8.07
CA ILE A 91 -20.51 -3.92 -8.62
C ILE A 91 -21.28 -2.84 -9.36
N SER A 92 -20.69 -1.66 -9.55
CA SER A 92 -21.25 -0.61 -10.38
C SER A 92 -20.91 -0.83 -11.86
N CYS A 93 -21.64 -0.16 -12.75
CA CYS A 93 -21.29 -0.17 -14.18
C CYS A 93 -20.05 0.69 -14.53
N TYR A 94 -19.53 1.43 -13.56
CA TYR A 94 -18.38 2.32 -13.72
C TYR A 94 -17.09 1.76 -13.13
N GLU A 95 -17.08 0.47 -12.80
CA GLU A 95 -15.91 -0.14 -12.17
C GLU A 95 -14.69 -0.18 -13.09
N HIS A 96 -13.53 -0.11 -12.45
CA HIS A 96 -12.25 -0.28 -13.13
C HIS A 96 -12.05 -1.75 -13.56
N ASN A 97 -11.28 -1.97 -14.61
CA ASN A 97 -10.93 -3.29 -15.14
C ASN A 97 -10.38 -4.28 -14.07
N ALA A 98 -9.78 -3.77 -13.01
CA ALA A 98 -9.31 -4.59 -11.88
C ALA A 98 -10.45 -5.33 -11.14
N VAL A 99 -11.69 -4.82 -11.24
CA VAL A 99 -12.89 -5.43 -10.65
C VAL A 99 -13.62 -6.30 -11.68
N LEU A 100 -13.60 -5.89 -12.96
CA LEU A 100 -14.37 -6.54 -14.04
C LEU A 100 -13.68 -7.79 -14.62
N ARG A 101 -12.38 -7.97 -14.42
CA ARG A 101 -11.57 -9.08 -14.96
C ARG A 101 -11.10 -10.03 -13.87
#